data_9207863b194e21583432d6f518fe780e
#
_entry.id   9207863b194e21583432d6f518fe780e
#
_cell.length_a   1.000
_cell.length_b   1.000
_cell.length_c   1.000
_cell.angle_alpha   90.00
_cell.angle_beta   90.00
_cell.angle_gamma   90.00
#
_symmetry.space_group_name_H-M   'P 1'
#
loop_
_entity.id
_entity.type
_entity.pdbx_description
1 polymer ?
#
loop_
_entity_poly.entity_id
_entity_poly.type
_entity_poly.pdbx_seq_one_letter_code
_entity_poly.pdbx_strand_id
1 'polypeptide(L)'
;MTKRILALVLSGVMLLSTGCGLSSHTKDKLFGDSDVTNTVESAVRTGNFELLDEYFEANKISQDLLNECLNVAVYADDPYESMLYLLGKGADPNNDNIIWDLAYNARVEAMRALLTSDDVDLTEKNEVGHDALYMALENEGGGSEYGNYQVTKLLIEAGAQPYPELFANTKEHKRESPYKQLLASPYSSKYLLEKLLEAGKESGLPKACELAILGESEEAVEECSKNSNYYNEDDVTLITTFLAYWGTPEQCETVCDMYNTQIYSGMLQRVVQTNNGEMLDYIVTTNEIDLTDRSEAFLLQLAAGYDNYEACKYLCDNNVYMVVNDVGEASGLYQLKSAALYDDLELFKLLYDYANSRGARITEEYLSESLGTSLSYDNKDIIDFLSAEGYTFSAIDISNSDLESVKCFEECGKVFDGTDLINAVAGGDVDIVKYLLDKNVDVNAVGENESTPLSTALSGKYEILKLIIENGADIPENILENAVYASKKNVKLLIDSGAKTDLKFDKIKAKDGSFKSGDYDLKDYWKAYGRDDLAELL
;
A
#
# COMPACT_ATOMS: atom_id res chain seq x y z
N MET A 1 12.76 -16.42 23.00
CA MET A 1 11.59 -15.91 22.27
C MET A 1 11.78 -14.48 21.75
N THR A 2 12.41 -13.59 22.48
CA THR A 2 12.58 -12.15 22.13
C THR A 2 13.40 -11.83 20.88
N LYS A 3 14.23 -12.73 20.34
CA LYS A 3 15.02 -12.49 19.13
C LYS A 3 14.31 -12.85 17.80
N ARG A 4 13.21 -13.58 17.84
CA ARG A 4 12.43 -13.94 16.63
C ARG A 4 11.35 -12.92 16.29
N ILE A 5 10.80 -12.23 17.29
CA ILE A 5 9.80 -11.18 17.10
C ILE A 5 10.45 -9.92 16.52
N LEU A 6 11.69 -9.59 16.96
CA LEU A 6 12.44 -8.46 16.40
C LEU A 6 12.87 -8.69 14.94
N ALA A 7 13.05 -9.95 14.51
CA ALA A 7 13.37 -10.29 13.12
C ALA A 7 12.15 -10.17 12.19
N LEU A 8 10.92 -10.37 12.68
CA LEU A 8 9.69 -10.22 11.90
C LEU A 8 9.30 -8.76 11.70
N VAL A 9 9.52 -7.89 12.69
CA VAL A 9 9.29 -6.43 12.55
C VAL A 9 10.35 -5.79 11.66
N LEU A 10 11.61 -6.24 11.72
CA LEU A 10 12.68 -5.76 10.83
C LEU A 10 12.58 -6.32 9.40
N SER A 11 11.98 -7.49 9.21
CA SER A 11 11.73 -8.01 7.85
C SER A 11 10.56 -7.29 7.15
N GLY A 12 9.54 -6.83 7.89
CA GLY A 12 8.46 -6.01 7.33
C GLY A 12 8.94 -4.63 6.85
N VAL A 13 9.92 -4.03 7.54
CA VAL A 13 10.50 -2.72 7.15
C VAL A 13 11.55 -2.87 6.03
N MET A 14 12.24 -4.02 5.92
CA MET A 14 13.18 -4.27 4.82
C MET A 14 12.50 -4.72 3.51
N LEU A 15 11.27 -5.22 3.54
CA LEU A 15 10.50 -5.55 2.34
C LEU A 15 9.92 -4.32 1.62
N LEU A 16 9.85 -3.16 2.30
CA LEU A 16 9.46 -1.89 1.68
C LEU A 16 10.61 -1.23 0.89
N SER A 17 11.85 -1.68 1.02
CA SER A 17 13.01 -1.15 0.27
C SER A 17 13.56 -2.09 -0.80
N THR A 18 13.07 -3.33 -0.88
CA THR A 18 13.33 -4.24 -2.01
C THR A 18 12.09 -4.28 -2.88
N GLY A 19 11.80 -3.17 -3.57
CA GLY A 19 10.79 -3.17 -4.61
C GLY A 19 11.06 -4.32 -5.58
N CYS A 20 10.02 -5.09 -5.93
CA CYS A 20 10.03 -6.01 -7.05
C CYS A 20 10.40 -5.23 -8.32
N GLY A 21 11.68 -5.05 -8.55
CA GLY A 21 12.21 -4.62 -9.83
C GLY A 21 12.32 -5.83 -10.75
N LEU A 22 12.52 -5.57 -12.04
CA LEU A 22 12.79 -6.64 -13.02
C LEU A 22 13.87 -7.58 -12.49
N SER A 23 13.65 -8.89 -12.57
CA SER A 23 14.60 -9.88 -12.08
C SER A 23 15.98 -9.68 -12.74
N SER A 24 17.08 -9.97 -12.02
CA SER A 24 18.43 -9.81 -12.59
C SER A 24 18.60 -10.62 -13.87
N HIS A 25 17.96 -11.79 -13.96
CA HIS A 25 18.02 -12.65 -15.15
C HIS A 25 17.23 -12.05 -16.32
N THR A 26 16.10 -11.40 -16.06
CA THR A 26 15.28 -10.69 -17.06
C THR A 26 15.99 -9.43 -17.51
N LYS A 27 16.60 -8.68 -16.57
CA LYS A 27 17.44 -7.50 -16.87
C LYS A 27 18.55 -7.81 -17.85
N ASP A 28 19.33 -8.85 -17.58
CA ASP A 28 20.45 -9.27 -18.45
C ASP A 28 19.98 -9.78 -19.83
N LYS A 29 18.81 -10.44 -19.88
CA LYS A 29 18.30 -11.07 -21.10
C LYS A 29 17.56 -10.08 -22.02
N LEU A 30 16.83 -9.10 -21.46
CA LEU A 30 15.97 -8.21 -22.23
C LEU A 30 16.66 -6.91 -22.64
N PHE A 31 17.52 -6.35 -21.81
CA PHE A 31 18.04 -4.99 -22.03
C PHE A 31 19.56 -4.92 -22.22
N GLY A 32 20.31 -5.85 -21.67
CA GLY A 32 21.79 -5.81 -21.74
C GLY A 32 22.43 -4.55 -21.14
N ASP A 33 21.62 -3.61 -20.66
CA ASP A 33 22.02 -2.36 -20.01
C ASP A 33 21.10 -2.07 -18.81
N SER A 34 21.67 -1.97 -17.62
CA SER A 34 20.95 -1.69 -16.37
C SER A 34 20.20 -0.34 -16.38
N ASP A 35 20.72 0.62 -17.13
CA ASP A 35 20.18 1.98 -17.13
C ASP A 35 18.84 2.06 -17.89
N VAL A 36 18.68 1.31 -18.98
CA VAL A 36 17.40 1.23 -19.74
C VAL A 36 16.32 0.53 -18.93
N THR A 37 16.69 -0.54 -18.24
CA THR A 37 15.78 -1.27 -17.34
C THR A 37 15.23 -0.35 -16.25
N ASN A 38 16.11 0.40 -15.59
CA ASN A 38 15.72 1.32 -14.53
C ASN A 38 14.79 2.42 -15.06
N THR A 39 14.96 2.86 -16.31
CA THR A 39 14.09 3.86 -16.95
C THR A 39 12.70 3.31 -17.20
N VAL A 40 12.56 2.07 -17.73
CA VAL A 40 11.25 1.44 -17.95
C VAL A 40 10.55 1.16 -16.62
N GLU A 41 11.26 0.63 -15.62
CA GLU A 41 10.70 0.42 -14.29
C GLU A 41 10.22 1.73 -13.66
N SER A 42 11.02 2.79 -13.76
CA SER A 42 10.65 4.12 -13.27
C SER A 42 9.42 4.66 -13.99
N ALA A 43 9.35 4.52 -15.32
CA ALA A 43 8.20 4.96 -16.10
C ALA A 43 6.91 4.21 -15.75
N VAL A 44 7.00 2.90 -15.46
CA VAL A 44 5.86 2.12 -14.97
C VAL A 44 5.41 2.59 -13.59
N ARG A 45 6.36 2.80 -12.67
CA ARG A 45 6.06 3.22 -11.30
C ARG A 45 5.42 4.60 -11.23
N THR A 46 5.89 5.54 -12.05
CA THR A 46 5.42 6.93 -12.06
C THR A 46 4.27 7.17 -13.05
N GLY A 47 3.79 6.13 -13.75
CA GLY A 47 2.73 6.26 -14.75
C GLY A 47 3.12 7.13 -15.96
N ASN A 48 4.41 7.19 -16.32
CA ASN A 48 4.85 7.91 -17.51
C ASN A 48 4.61 7.07 -18.78
N PHE A 49 3.34 6.96 -19.17
CA PHE A 49 2.90 6.13 -20.28
C PHE A 49 3.40 6.64 -21.64
N GLU A 50 3.67 7.94 -21.78
CA GLU A 50 4.24 8.50 -23.00
C GLU A 50 5.65 7.96 -23.26
N LEU A 51 6.49 7.92 -22.23
CA LEU A 51 7.83 7.34 -22.33
C LEU A 51 7.77 5.83 -22.60
N LEU A 52 6.82 5.13 -22.00
CA LEU A 52 6.58 3.71 -22.25
C LEU A 52 6.12 3.47 -23.70
N ASP A 53 5.23 4.31 -24.24
CA ASP A 53 4.79 4.23 -25.64
C ASP A 53 5.94 4.44 -26.62
N GLU A 54 6.76 5.48 -26.43
CA GLU A 54 7.96 5.73 -27.24
C GLU A 54 8.92 4.53 -27.19
N TYR A 55 9.14 3.99 -25.98
CA TYR A 55 10.01 2.83 -25.80
C TYR A 55 9.45 1.59 -26.50
N PHE A 56 8.15 1.33 -26.35
CA PHE A 56 7.48 0.18 -26.94
C PHE A 56 7.38 0.28 -28.46
N GLU A 57 7.27 1.48 -29.04
CA GLU A 57 7.31 1.70 -30.49
C GLU A 57 8.72 1.52 -31.07
N ALA A 58 9.75 1.96 -30.33
CA ALA A 58 11.14 1.84 -30.78
C ALA A 58 11.71 0.42 -30.66
N ASN A 59 11.17 -0.39 -29.77
CA ASN A 59 11.65 -1.74 -29.47
C ASN A 59 10.56 -2.77 -29.73
N LYS A 60 10.95 -3.94 -30.26
CA LYS A 60 10.00 -5.03 -30.41
C LYS A 60 9.67 -5.60 -29.03
N ILE A 61 8.48 -5.29 -28.54
CA ILE A 61 8.02 -5.72 -27.21
C ILE A 61 7.86 -7.24 -27.18
N SER A 62 8.45 -7.90 -26.18
CA SER A 62 8.16 -9.31 -25.88
C SER A 62 7.04 -9.41 -24.85
N GLN A 63 6.33 -10.53 -24.86
CA GLN A 63 5.34 -10.85 -23.84
C GLN A 63 5.98 -10.87 -22.43
N ASP A 64 7.20 -11.44 -22.34
CA ASP A 64 7.96 -11.48 -21.07
C ASP A 64 8.18 -10.07 -20.48
N LEU A 65 8.50 -9.08 -21.34
CA LEU A 65 8.68 -7.70 -20.89
C LEU A 65 7.38 -7.07 -20.38
N LEU A 66 6.29 -7.24 -21.11
CA LEU A 66 4.97 -6.72 -20.68
C LEU A 66 4.55 -7.33 -19.33
N ASN A 67 4.77 -8.63 -19.18
CA ASN A 67 4.44 -9.35 -17.97
C ASN A 67 5.28 -8.87 -16.77
N GLU A 68 6.58 -8.67 -16.97
CA GLU A 68 7.46 -8.11 -15.94
C GLU A 68 7.05 -6.66 -15.57
N CYS A 69 6.70 -5.85 -16.56
CA CYS A 69 6.17 -4.50 -16.30
C CYS A 69 4.87 -4.56 -15.48
N LEU A 70 4.00 -5.54 -15.75
CA LEU A 70 2.76 -5.73 -14.99
C LEU A 70 3.07 -6.06 -13.51
N ASN A 71 4.08 -6.89 -13.24
CA ASN A 71 4.52 -7.18 -11.87
C ASN A 71 5.09 -5.93 -11.17
N VAL A 72 5.79 -5.05 -11.89
CA VAL A 72 6.26 -3.76 -11.36
C VAL A 72 5.10 -2.82 -11.05
N ALA A 73 4.07 -2.79 -11.89
CA ALA A 73 2.90 -1.92 -11.75
C ALA A 73 2.09 -2.16 -10.47
N VAL A 74 2.17 -3.36 -9.89
CA VAL A 74 1.56 -3.68 -8.57
C VAL A 74 2.04 -2.73 -7.47
N TYR A 75 3.26 -2.18 -7.62
CA TYR A 75 3.93 -1.30 -6.67
C TYR A 75 4.16 0.10 -7.25
N ALA A 76 3.40 0.49 -8.27
CA ALA A 76 3.43 1.84 -8.84
C ALA A 76 2.81 2.87 -7.89
N ASP A 77 3.05 4.14 -8.15
CA ASP A 77 2.43 5.26 -7.41
C ASP A 77 0.90 5.21 -7.58
N ASP A 78 0.44 4.92 -8.78
CA ASP A 78 -0.95 4.55 -9.08
C ASP A 78 -0.98 3.13 -9.70
N PRO A 79 -1.18 2.09 -8.86
CA PRO A 79 -1.23 0.71 -9.35
C PRO A 79 -2.40 0.45 -10.29
N TYR A 80 -3.56 1.12 -10.07
CA TYR A 80 -4.74 0.91 -10.89
C TYR A 80 -4.50 1.33 -12.34
N GLU A 81 -4.08 2.58 -12.57
CA GLU A 81 -3.84 3.13 -13.89
C GLU A 81 -2.66 2.44 -14.61
N SER A 82 -1.57 2.16 -13.87
CA SER A 82 -0.39 1.50 -14.43
C SER A 82 -0.69 0.08 -14.91
N MET A 83 -1.47 -0.68 -14.14
CA MET A 83 -1.90 -2.02 -14.53
C MET A 83 -2.88 -1.98 -15.71
N LEU A 84 -3.87 -1.08 -15.70
CA LEU A 84 -4.80 -0.92 -16.84
C LEU A 84 -4.07 -0.62 -18.14
N TYR A 85 -3.09 0.29 -18.10
CA TYR A 85 -2.27 0.61 -19.26
C TYR A 85 -1.56 -0.63 -19.81
N LEU A 86 -0.90 -1.43 -18.96
CA LEU A 86 -0.15 -2.59 -19.39
C LEU A 86 -1.04 -3.75 -19.86
N LEU A 87 -2.17 -3.98 -19.21
CA LEU A 87 -3.19 -4.94 -19.66
C LEU A 87 -3.73 -4.52 -21.05
N GLY A 88 -3.96 -3.21 -21.27
CA GLY A 88 -4.33 -2.66 -22.57
C GLY A 88 -3.25 -2.82 -23.64
N LYS A 89 -1.97 -2.97 -23.28
CA LYS A 89 -0.86 -3.31 -24.20
C LYS A 89 -0.71 -4.81 -24.43
N GLY A 90 -1.49 -5.65 -23.76
CA GLY A 90 -1.50 -7.09 -23.93
C GLY A 90 -0.62 -7.86 -22.92
N ALA A 91 -0.34 -7.28 -21.74
CA ALA A 91 0.24 -8.05 -20.64
C ALA A 91 -0.72 -9.18 -20.24
N ASP A 92 -0.16 -10.34 -19.90
CA ASP A 92 -0.95 -11.51 -19.50
C ASP A 92 -1.42 -11.37 -18.05
N PRO A 93 -2.73 -11.30 -17.79
CA PRO A 93 -3.26 -11.16 -16.44
C PRO A 93 -3.03 -12.40 -15.55
N ASN A 94 -2.69 -13.55 -16.14
CA ASN A 94 -2.41 -14.80 -15.44
C ASN A 94 -0.91 -15.08 -15.28
N ASN A 95 -0.06 -14.06 -15.56
CA ASN A 95 1.39 -14.23 -15.48
C ASN A 95 1.88 -14.40 -14.02
N ASP A 96 2.83 -15.32 -13.83
CA ASP A 96 3.66 -15.47 -12.63
C ASP A 96 2.94 -15.33 -11.26
N ASN A 97 1.73 -15.89 -11.19
CA ASN A 97 0.98 -15.92 -9.91
C ASN A 97 0.51 -14.55 -9.38
N ILE A 98 0.45 -13.54 -10.24
CA ILE A 98 0.11 -12.16 -9.85
C ILE A 98 -1.18 -12.09 -9.00
N ILE A 99 -2.23 -12.82 -9.39
CA ILE A 99 -3.50 -12.81 -8.66
C ILE A 99 -3.35 -13.33 -7.21
N TRP A 100 -2.49 -14.33 -6.99
CA TRP A 100 -2.27 -14.88 -5.65
C TRP A 100 -1.45 -13.92 -4.78
N ASP A 101 -0.45 -13.24 -5.36
CA ASP A 101 0.34 -12.22 -4.67
C ASP A 101 -0.53 -11.03 -4.26
N LEU A 102 -1.39 -10.56 -5.17
CA LEU A 102 -2.35 -9.49 -4.88
C LEU A 102 -3.34 -9.88 -3.78
N ALA A 103 -3.82 -11.13 -3.80
CA ALA A 103 -4.75 -11.65 -2.80
C ALA A 103 -4.07 -11.78 -1.43
N TYR A 104 -2.86 -12.36 -1.38
CA TYR A 104 -2.09 -12.58 -0.15
C TYR A 104 -1.66 -11.27 0.53
N ASN A 105 -1.30 -10.25 -0.27
CA ASN A 105 -0.83 -8.96 0.24
C ASN A 105 -1.96 -7.91 0.32
N ALA A 106 -3.21 -8.29 0.09
CA ALA A 106 -4.38 -7.41 0.13
C ALA A 106 -4.24 -6.14 -0.73
N ARG A 107 -3.69 -6.27 -1.95
CA ARG A 107 -3.47 -5.17 -2.89
C ARG A 107 -4.77 -4.80 -3.62
N VAL A 108 -5.63 -4.02 -2.96
CA VAL A 108 -7.01 -3.76 -3.39
C VAL A 108 -7.06 -3.09 -4.76
N GLU A 109 -6.34 -1.99 -4.99
CA GLU A 109 -6.40 -1.23 -6.25
C GLU A 109 -5.78 -2.01 -7.42
N ALA A 110 -4.66 -2.68 -7.18
CA ALA A 110 -4.05 -3.56 -8.17
C ALA A 110 -4.97 -4.75 -8.52
N MET A 111 -5.63 -5.36 -7.53
CA MET A 111 -6.62 -6.41 -7.75
C MET A 111 -7.81 -5.90 -8.56
N ARG A 112 -8.31 -4.70 -8.23
CA ARG A 112 -9.40 -4.06 -9.00
C ARG A 112 -9.02 -3.88 -10.46
N ALA A 113 -7.82 -3.40 -10.76
CA ALA A 113 -7.33 -3.25 -12.13
C ALA A 113 -7.21 -4.61 -12.85
N LEU A 114 -6.60 -5.61 -12.19
CA LEU A 114 -6.44 -6.93 -12.77
C LEU A 114 -7.79 -7.54 -13.19
N LEU A 115 -8.79 -7.44 -12.32
CA LEU A 115 -10.13 -7.99 -12.52
C LEU A 115 -10.99 -7.22 -13.56
N THR A 116 -10.46 -6.16 -14.20
CA THR A 116 -11.09 -5.56 -15.38
C THR A 116 -10.89 -6.42 -16.63
N SER A 117 -9.93 -7.34 -16.62
CA SER A 117 -9.70 -8.28 -17.72
C SER A 117 -10.60 -9.50 -17.58
N ASP A 118 -11.36 -9.80 -18.65
CA ASP A 118 -12.20 -11.02 -18.72
C ASP A 118 -11.36 -12.31 -18.84
N ASP A 119 -10.06 -12.20 -19.11
CA ASP A 119 -9.13 -13.33 -19.30
C ASP A 119 -8.51 -13.84 -17.99
N VAL A 120 -8.84 -13.25 -16.84
CA VAL A 120 -8.31 -13.68 -15.53
C VAL A 120 -8.86 -15.05 -15.14
N ASP A 121 -7.98 -16.02 -14.89
CA ASP A 121 -8.38 -17.34 -14.39
C ASP A 121 -8.51 -17.34 -12.85
N LEU A 122 -9.73 -17.15 -12.38
CA LEU A 122 -10.07 -17.18 -10.94
C LEU A 122 -10.00 -18.59 -10.32
N THR A 123 -9.83 -19.63 -11.15
CA THR A 123 -9.80 -21.03 -10.69
C THR A 123 -8.41 -21.62 -10.62
N GLU A 124 -7.41 -20.88 -11.08
CA GLU A 124 -6.02 -21.30 -11.05
C GLU A 124 -5.54 -21.53 -9.62
N LYS A 125 -4.76 -22.60 -9.43
CA LYS A 125 -4.23 -22.99 -8.12
C LYS A 125 -2.71 -23.00 -8.15
N ASN A 126 -2.11 -22.48 -7.08
CA ASN A 126 -0.66 -22.54 -6.92
C ASN A 126 -0.16 -23.98 -6.69
N GLU A 127 1.16 -24.15 -6.56
CA GLU A 127 1.82 -25.47 -6.40
C GLU A 127 1.32 -26.27 -5.19
N VAL A 128 0.76 -25.61 -4.16
CA VAL A 128 0.18 -26.24 -2.96
C VAL A 128 -1.33 -26.43 -3.07
N GLY A 129 -1.95 -26.05 -4.18
CA GLY A 129 -3.38 -26.27 -4.45
C GLY A 129 -4.30 -25.15 -3.98
N HIS A 130 -3.77 -23.98 -3.62
CA HIS A 130 -4.51 -22.82 -3.14
C HIS A 130 -4.81 -21.86 -4.30
N ASP A 131 -6.05 -21.39 -4.40
CA ASP A 131 -6.48 -20.33 -5.31
C ASP A 131 -6.45 -18.95 -4.65
N ALA A 132 -6.85 -17.92 -5.40
CA ALA A 132 -6.85 -16.54 -4.90
C ALA A 132 -7.78 -16.31 -3.69
N LEU A 133 -8.92 -17.02 -3.60
CA LEU A 133 -9.80 -16.93 -2.42
C LEU A 133 -9.13 -17.48 -1.17
N TYR A 134 -8.42 -18.60 -1.30
CA TYR A 134 -7.66 -19.18 -0.20
C TYR A 134 -6.53 -18.22 0.25
N MET A 135 -5.80 -17.66 -0.71
CA MET A 135 -4.71 -16.72 -0.42
C MET A 135 -5.21 -15.45 0.29
N ALA A 136 -6.40 -14.94 -0.05
CA ALA A 136 -7.02 -13.80 0.63
C ALA A 136 -7.42 -14.08 2.09
N LEU A 137 -7.65 -15.35 2.46
CA LEU A 137 -7.88 -15.77 3.85
C LEU A 137 -6.58 -15.95 4.65
N GLU A 138 -5.46 -16.22 3.99
CA GLU A 138 -4.18 -16.61 4.61
C GLU A 138 -3.37 -15.42 5.18
N ASN A 139 -3.99 -14.36 5.56
CA ASN A 139 -3.49 -13.06 6.08
C ASN A 139 -2.11 -13.07 6.80
N GLU A 140 -1.10 -13.72 6.23
CA GLU A 140 0.29 -13.69 6.72
C GLU A 140 1.16 -12.67 5.97
N GLY A 141 0.67 -12.13 4.84
CA GLY A 141 1.41 -11.23 3.95
C GLY A 141 1.47 -9.77 4.41
N GLY A 142 0.86 -9.44 5.56
CA GLY A 142 0.90 -8.07 6.12
C GLY A 142 -0.14 -7.11 5.55
N GLY A 143 -1.12 -7.59 4.80
CA GLY A 143 -2.32 -6.85 4.45
C GLY A 143 -3.20 -6.57 5.66
N SER A 144 -3.96 -5.47 5.64
CA SER A 144 -4.96 -5.22 6.68
C SER A 144 -6.15 -6.17 6.52
N GLU A 145 -6.81 -6.51 7.62
CA GLU A 145 -8.06 -7.32 7.57
C GLU A 145 -9.10 -6.68 6.64
N TYR A 146 -9.23 -5.35 6.67
CA TYR A 146 -10.11 -4.62 5.77
C TYR A 146 -9.68 -4.81 4.30
N GLY A 147 -8.39 -4.72 3.99
CA GLY A 147 -7.87 -4.99 2.66
C GLY A 147 -8.16 -6.42 2.19
N ASN A 148 -7.96 -7.41 3.06
CA ASN A 148 -8.28 -8.81 2.77
C ASN A 148 -9.77 -9.01 2.50
N TYR A 149 -10.64 -8.37 3.30
CA TYR A 149 -12.09 -8.38 3.07
C TYR A 149 -12.45 -7.74 1.72
N GLN A 150 -11.86 -6.59 1.37
CA GLN A 150 -12.11 -5.94 0.07
C GLN A 150 -11.66 -6.81 -1.10
N VAL A 151 -10.48 -7.40 -1.03
CA VAL A 151 -9.97 -8.32 -2.07
C VAL A 151 -10.86 -9.55 -2.19
N THR A 152 -11.28 -10.16 -1.08
CA THR A 152 -12.23 -11.28 -1.07
C THR A 152 -13.53 -10.91 -1.77
N LYS A 153 -14.05 -9.72 -1.49
CA LYS A 153 -15.26 -9.20 -2.11
C LYS A 153 -15.09 -9.00 -3.61
N LEU A 154 -13.99 -8.38 -4.05
CA LEU A 154 -13.68 -8.20 -5.47
C LEU A 154 -13.59 -9.53 -6.22
N LEU A 155 -12.93 -10.53 -5.66
CA LEU A 155 -12.83 -11.87 -6.26
C LEU A 155 -14.22 -12.52 -6.44
N ILE A 156 -15.09 -12.43 -5.44
CA ILE A 156 -16.47 -12.96 -5.51
C ILE A 156 -17.30 -12.19 -6.55
N GLU A 157 -17.20 -10.87 -6.58
CA GLU A 157 -17.89 -10.02 -7.56
C GLU A 157 -17.42 -10.30 -8.99
N ALA A 158 -16.15 -10.65 -9.18
CA ALA A 158 -15.59 -11.09 -10.46
C ALA A 158 -16.00 -12.52 -10.86
N GLY A 159 -16.67 -13.26 -9.95
CA GLY A 159 -17.21 -14.59 -10.26
C GLY A 159 -16.50 -15.76 -9.58
N ALA A 160 -15.50 -15.52 -8.75
CA ALA A 160 -14.89 -16.59 -7.96
C ALA A 160 -15.97 -17.25 -7.07
N GLN A 161 -15.97 -18.57 -7.01
CA GLN A 161 -16.99 -19.31 -6.30
C GLN A 161 -16.44 -19.90 -5.01
N PRO A 162 -16.98 -19.53 -3.83
CA PRO A 162 -16.56 -20.15 -2.58
C PRO A 162 -16.90 -21.65 -2.60
N TYR A 163 -16.06 -22.42 -1.91
CA TYR A 163 -16.14 -23.88 -1.89
C TYR A 163 -15.91 -24.42 -0.46
N PRO A 164 -16.44 -25.61 -0.13
CA PRO A 164 -16.38 -26.15 1.24
C PRO A 164 -14.97 -26.29 1.81
N GLU A 165 -13.97 -26.57 0.97
CA GLU A 165 -12.59 -26.78 1.39
C GLU A 165 -11.92 -25.52 1.95
N LEU A 166 -12.46 -24.31 1.66
CA LEU A 166 -12.02 -23.07 2.33
C LEU A 166 -12.27 -23.10 3.85
N PHE A 167 -13.26 -23.88 4.29
CA PHE A 167 -13.66 -24.02 5.68
C PHE A 167 -13.19 -25.36 6.28
N ALA A 168 -12.66 -26.25 5.45
CA ALA A 168 -12.24 -27.57 5.89
C ALA A 168 -10.87 -27.53 6.54
N ASN A 169 -10.72 -28.40 7.54
CA ASN A 169 -9.47 -28.68 8.22
C ASN A 169 -8.45 -29.27 7.24
N THR A 170 -7.49 -28.47 6.74
CA THR A 170 -6.39 -29.00 5.94
C THR A 170 -5.35 -29.64 6.86
N LYS A 171 -5.22 -30.96 6.78
CA LYS A 171 -4.31 -31.79 7.60
C LYS A 171 -2.81 -31.54 7.36
N GLU A 172 -2.41 -30.51 6.64
CA GLU A 172 -1.03 -30.32 6.20
C GLU A 172 -0.09 -29.77 7.27
N HIS A 173 -0.59 -29.05 8.26
CA HIS A 173 0.24 -28.52 9.35
C HIS A 173 -0.12 -29.12 10.71
N LYS A 174 0.54 -30.20 11.09
CA LYS A 174 0.34 -30.95 12.35
C LYS A 174 0.51 -30.17 13.66
N ARG A 175 0.74 -28.87 13.63
CA ARG A 175 1.01 -28.00 14.80
C ARG A 175 0.15 -26.74 14.87
N GLU A 176 -0.71 -26.48 13.89
CA GLU A 176 -1.56 -25.29 13.83
C GLU A 176 -3.03 -25.67 13.91
N SER A 177 -3.86 -24.75 14.40
CA SER A 177 -5.31 -24.96 14.42
C SER A 177 -5.82 -25.19 12.99
N PRO A 178 -6.71 -26.17 12.79
CA PRO A 178 -7.32 -26.42 11.48
C PRO A 178 -8.13 -25.24 10.94
N TYR A 179 -8.44 -24.28 11.80
CA TYR A 179 -9.23 -23.09 11.47
C TYR A 179 -8.40 -21.80 11.47
N LYS A 180 -7.05 -21.93 11.35
CA LYS A 180 -6.14 -20.78 11.44
C LYS A 180 -6.54 -19.64 10.50
N GLN A 181 -6.86 -19.93 9.23
CA GLN A 181 -7.25 -18.93 8.24
C GLN A 181 -8.55 -18.22 8.63
N LEU A 182 -9.56 -19.00 9.08
CA LEU A 182 -10.85 -18.44 9.49
C LEU A 182 -10.72 -17.51 10.68
N LEU A 183 -9.84 -17.88 11.62
CA LEU A 183 -9.55 -17.09 12.82
C LEU A 183 -8.70 -15.87 12.50
N ALA A 184 -7.91 -15.87 11.41
CA ALA A 184 -7.08 -14.75 11.00
C ALA A 184 -7.87 -13.67 10.27
N SER A 185 -8.97 -14.03 9.59
CA SER A 185 -9.75 -13.14 8.74
C SER A 185 -11.25 -13.27 9.01
N PRO A 186 -11.76 -12.80 10.18
CA PRO A 186 -13.13 -13.03 10.60
C PRO A 186 -14.19 -12.44 9.65
N TYR A 187 -13.98 -11.23 9.13
CA TYR A 187 -14.92 -10.58 8.20
C TYR A 187 -14.98 -11.30 6.85
N SER A 188 -13.81 -11.68 6.29
CA SER A 188 -13.72 -12.46 5.07
C SER A 188 -14.37 -13.84 5.25
N SER A 189 -14.12 -14.49 6.38
CA SER A 189 -14.69 -15.80 6.71
C SER A 189 -16.21 -15.78 6.80
N LYS A 190 -16.76 -14.76 7.44
CA LYS A 190 -18.22 -14.53 7.51
C LYS A 190 -18.79 -14.32 6.11
N TYR A 191 -18.24 -13.41 5.34
CA TYR A 191 -18.71 -13.09 3.99
C TYR A 191 -18.67 -14.30 3.04
N LEU A 192 -17.57 -15.05 3.04
CA LEU A 192 -17.43 -16.25 2.21
C LEU A 192 -18.42 -17.34 2.63
N LEU A 193 -18.65 -17.52 3.93
CA LEU A 193 -19.64 -18.48 4.42
C LEU A 193 -21.06 -18.10 4.00
N GLU A 194 -21.42 -16.83 4.13
CA GLU A 194 -22.71 -16.31 3.65
C GLU A 194 -22.88 -16.61 2.14
N LYS A 195 -21.88 -16.31 1.32
CA LYS A 195 -21.93 -16.55 -0.13
C LYS A 195 -21.97 -18.04 -0.49
N LEU A 196 -21.27 -18.90 0.26
CA LEU A 196 -21.34 -20.34 0.08
C LEU A 196 -22.77 -20.87 0.33
N LEU A 197 -23.37 -20.44 1.44
CA LEU A 197 -24.73 -20.87 1.83
C LEU A 197 -25.80 -20.29 0.88
N GLU A 198 -25.67 -19.04 0.45
CA GLU A 198 -26.53 -18.45 -0.59
C GLU A 198 -26.49 -19.26 -1.91
N ALA A 199 -25.34 -19.82 -2.25
CA ALA A 199 -25.19 -20.72 -3.38
C ALA A 199 -25.77 -22.13 -3.16
N GLY A 200 -26.38 -22.40 -2.00
CA GLY A 200 -26.98 -23.69 -1.64
C GLY A 200 -25.96 -24.80 -1.37
N LYS A 201 -24.72 -24.45 -1.05
CA LYS A 201 -23.65 -25.40 -0.72
C LYS A 201 -23.52 -25.55 0.80
N GLU A 202 -23.08 -26.71 1.25
CA GLU A 202 -22.76 -26.98 2.67
C GLU A 202 -21.32 -26.54 2.94
N SER A 203 -21.06 -25.96 4.12
CA SER A 203 -19.70 -25.52 4.53
C SER A 203 -18.80 -26.69 4.94
N GLY A 204 -19.40 -27.79 5.35
CA GLY A 204 -18.70 -28.90 6.00
C GLY A 204 -18.29 -28.63 7.45
N LEU A 205 -18.56 -27.42 7.96
CA LEU A 205 -18.35 -27.07 9.37
C LEU A 205 -19.38 -27.72 10.31
N PRO A 206 -19.02 -28.04 11.54
CA PRO A 206 -20.00 -28.34 12.60
C PRO A 206 -20.96 -27.17 12.79
N LYS A 207 -22.25 -27.46 13.08
CA LYS A 207 -23.32 -26.44 13.04
C LYS A 207 -23.06 -25.25 13.97
N ALA A 208 -22.58 -25.46 15.19
CA ALA A 208 -22.28 -24.35 16.09
C ALA A 208 -21.11 -23.49 15.59
N CYS A 209 -20.11 -24.08 14.91
CA CYS A 209 -19.02 -23.34 14.27
C CYS A 209 -19.55 -22.42 13.16
N GLU A 210 -20.44 -22.94 12.31
CA GLU A 210 -21.10 -22.19 11.24
C GLU A 210 -21.88 -21.00 11.80
N LEU A 211 -22.73 -21.24 12.82
CA LEU A 211 -23.53 -20.20 13.48
C LEU A 211 -22.66 -19.12 14.13
N ALA A 212 -21.57 -19.53 14.81
CA ALA A 212 -20.63 -18.59 15.42
C ALA A 212 -19.96 -17.67 14.38
N ILE A 213 -19.49 -18.22 13.26
CA ILE A 213 -18.89 -17.42 12.17
C ILE A 213 -19.89 -16.42 11.60
N LEU A 214 -21.15 -16.82 11.42
CA LEU A 214 -22.21 -15.96 10.92
C LEU A 214 -22.61 -14.85 11.91
N GLY A 215 -22.19 -14.94 13.17
CA GLY A 215 -22.58 -14.02 14.23
C GLY A 215 -23.96 -14.32 14.83
N GLU A 216 -24.51 -15.51 14.55
CA GLU A 216 -25.74 -16.04 15.17
C GLU A 216 -25.38 -16.63 16.55
N SER A 217 -24.95 -15.75 17.47
CA SER A 217 -24.29 -16.13 18.73
C SER A 217 -25.23 -16.86 19.69
N GLU A 218 -26.50 -16.48 19.77
CA GLU A 218 -27.50 -17.14 20.63
C GLU A 218 -27.78 -18.57 20.15
N GLU A 219 -27.96 -18.75 18.85
CA GLU A 219 -28.19 -20.03 18.21
C GLU A 219 -26.96 -20.94 18.31
N ALA A 220 -25.75 -20.39 18.23
CA ALA A 220 -24.51 -21.11 18.41
C ALA A 220 -24.39 -21.71 19.85
N VAL A 221 -24.71 -20.91 20.88
CA VAL A 221 -24.74 -21.36 22.29
C VAL A 221 -25.82 -22.41 22.50
N GLU A 222 -27.02 -22.21 21.94
CA GLU A 222 -28.12 -23.19 22.02
C GLU A 222 -27.72 -24.51 21.37
N GLU A 223 -27.06 -24.48 20.23
CA GLU A 223 -26.59 -25.68 19.53
C GLU A 223 -25.51 -26.42 20.31
N CYS A 224 -24.56 -25.71 20.95
CA CYS A 224 -23.60 -26.29 21.87
C CYS A 224 -24.29 -26.98 23.05
N SER A 225 -25.34 -26.37 23.61
CA SER A 225 -26.09 -26.91 24.73
C SER A 225 -26.82 -28.20 24.37
N LYS A 226 -27.34 -28.31 23.15
CA LYS A 226 -28.01 -29.51 22.64
C LYS A 226 -27.05 -30.68 22.39
N ASN A 227 -25.81 -30.36 22.02
CA ASN A 227 -24.82 -31.30 21.50
C ASN A 227 -23.46 -31.23 22.23
N SER A 228 -23.46 -31.08 23.57
CA SER A 228 -22.29 -30.76 24.39
C SER A 228 -21.10 -31.75 24.29
N ASN A 229 -21.29 -32.94 23.75
CA ASN A 229 -20.22 -33.94 23.56
C ASN A 229 -19.78 -34.10 22.09
N TYR A 230 -20.29 -33.24 21.20
CA TYR A 230 -20.06 -33.36 19.76
C TYR A 230 -18.82 -32.61 19.30
N TYR A 231 -18.58 -31.41 19.87
CA TYR A 231 -17.54 -30.50 19.44
C TYR A 231 -16.19 -30.86 20.10
N ASN A 232 -15.14 -30.92 19.29
CA ASN A 232 -13.77 -31.14 19.76
C ASN A 232 -13.13 -29.82 20.23
N GLU A 233 -11.88 -29.85 20.70
CA GLU A 233 -11.16 -28.68 21.23
C GLU A 233 -10.97 -27.60 20.18
N ASP A 234 -10.69 -27.95 18.92
CA ASP A 234 -10.54 -26.99 17.82
C ASP A 234 -11.87 -26.31 17.50
N ASP A 235 -12.96 -27.07 17.44
CA ASP A 235 -14.31 -26.55 17.22
C ASP A 235 -14.70 -25.57 18.33
N VAL A 236 -14.43 -25.91 19.58
CA VAL A 236 -14.71 -25.05 20.73
C VAL A 236 -13.88 -23.78 20.68
N THR A 237 -12.62 -23.87 20.30
CA THR A 237 -11.75 -22.70 20.10
C THR A 237 -12.28 -21.78 19.01
N LEU A 238 -12.75 -22.34 17.89
CA LEU A 238 -13.37 -21.56 16.83
C LEU A 238 -14.65 -20.86 17.34
N ILE A 239 -15.55 -21.60 17.96
CA ILE A 239 -16.82 -21.09 18.50
C ILE A 239 -16.55 -19.97 19.51
N THR A 240 -15.71 -20.19 20.51
CA THR A 240 -15.43 -19.18 21.55
C THR A 240 -14.75 -17.95 20.99
N THR A 241 -13.89 -18.10 19.98
CA THR A 241 -13.25 -16.95 19.32
C THR A 241 -14.27 -16.12 18.54
N PHE A 242 -15.17 -16.73 17.77
CA PHE A 242 -16.19 -15.99 17.03
C PHE A 242 -17.29 -15.43 17.96
N LEU A 243 -17.59 -16.09 19.07
CA LEU A 243 -18.44 -15.51 20.13
C LEU A 243 -17.75 -14.30 20.79
N ALA A 244 -16.42 -14.31 20.92
CA ALA A 244 -15.70 -13.12 21.40
C ALA A 244 -15.74 -11.97 20.37
N TYR A 245 -15.82 -12.25 19.09
CA TYR A 245 -16.00 -11.21 18.07
C TYR A 245 -17.41 -10.61 18.05
N TRP A 246 -18.46 -11.44 18.09
CA TRP A 246 -19.83 -11.02 17.78
C TRP A 246 -20.82 -11.18 18.94
N GLY A 247 -20.48 -12.00 19.95
CA GLY A 247 -21.35 -12.32 21.07
C GLY A 247 -21.09 -11.47 22.32
N THR A 248 -21.72 -11.91 23.42
CA THR A 248 -21.55 -11.29 24.74
C THR A 248 -20.62 -12.12 25.64
N PRO A 249 -20.04 -11.53 26.70
CA PRO A 249 -19.28 -12.27 27.70
C PRO A 249 -20.03 -13.48 28.26
N GLU A 250 -21.32 -13.32 28.60
CA GLU A 250 -22.18 -14.40 29.14
C GLU A 250 -22.31 -15.58 28.17
N GLN A 251 -22.47 -15.30 26.86
CA GLN A 251 -22.54 -16.33 25.83
C GLN A 251 -21.21 -17.09 25.73
N CYS A 252 -20.10 -16.36 25.75
CA CYS A 252 -18.77 -16.94 25.69
C CYS A 252 -18.46 -17.78 26.93
N GLU A 253 -18.75 -17.27 28.16
CA GLU A 253 -18.64 -18.01 29.42
C GLU A 253 -19.47 -19.29 29.42
N THR A 254 -20.71 -19.20 28.94
CA THR A 254 -21.62 -20.36 28.87
C THR A 254 -20.99 -21.50 28.07
N VAL A 255 -20.38 -21.22 26.93
CA VAL A 255 -19.69 -22.23 26.12
C VAL A 255 -18.41 -22.69 26.82
N CYS A 256 -17.64 -21.78 27.41
CA CYS A 256 -16.43 -22.11 28.14
C CYS A 256 -16.72 -23.08 29.30
N ASP A 257 -17.78 -22.83 30.06
CA ASP A 257 -18.21 -23.70 31.17
C ASP A 257 -18.64 -25.09 30.69
N MET A 258 -19.40 -25.17 29.60
CA MET A 258 -19.84 -26.44 29.01
C MET A 258 -18.68 -27.35 28.62
N TYR A 259 -17.58 -26.78 28.13
CA TYR A 259 -16.44 -27.52 27.60
C TYR A 259 -15.22 -27.48 28.51
N ASN A 260 -15.36 -26.95 29.75
CA ASN A 260 -14.27 -26.77 30.71
C ASN A 260 -13.03 -26.12 30.11
N THR A 261 -13.25 -25.06 29.36
CA THR A 261 -12.24 -24.17 28.80
C THR A 261 -12.36 -22.78 29.42
N GLN A 262 -11.53 -21.83 29.01
CA GLN A 262 -11.59 -20.46 29.50
C GLN A 262 -11.21 -19.46 28.41
N ILE A 263 -11.72 -18.25 28.54
CA ILE A 263 -11.28 -17.12 27.72
C ILE A 263 -9.86 -16.75 28.18
N TYR A 264 -8.93 -16.69 27.25
CA TYR A 264 -7.52 -16.44 27.53
C TYR A 264 -7.07 -15.07 27.00
N SER A 265 -6.02 -14.51 27.59
CA SER A 265 -5.48 -13.19 27.26
C SER A 265 -5.13 -13.00 25.78
N GLY A 266 -4.73 -14.06 25.08
CA GLY A 266 -4.44 -14.02 23.65
C GLY A 266 -5.64 -13.68 22.76
N MET A 267 -6.88 -13.75 23.27
CA MET A 267 -8.07 -13.27 22.56
C MET A 267 -8.15 -11.75 22.50
N LEU A 268 -7.46 -11.03 23.40
CA LEU A 268 -7.46 -9.57 23.43
C LEU A 268 -7.09 -8.96 22.08
N GLN A 269 -6.00 -9.44 21.46
CA GLN A 269 -5.55 -8.96 20.15
C GLN A 269 -6.58 -9.16 19.05
N ARG A 270 -7.46 -10.14 19.19
CA ARG A 270 -8.52 -10.45 18.23
C ARG A 270 -9.75 -9.58 18.47
N VAL A 271 -10.11 -9.37 19.73
CA VAL A 271 -11.30 -8.58 20.11
C VAL A 271 -11.10 -7.08 19.81
N VAL A 272 -9.89 -6.55 19.94
CA VAL A 272 -9.60 -5.15 19.53
C VAL A 272 -9.78 -4.91 18.03
N GLN A 273 -9.80 -5.97 17.22
CA GLN A 273 -10.08 -5.89 15.78
C GLN A 273 -11.58 -5.82 15.46
N THR A 274 -12.43 -6.09 16.43
CA THR A 274 -13.88 -6.04 16.29
C THR A 274 -14.47 -5.00 17.25
N ASN A 275 -15.62 -4.45 16.93
CA ASN A 275 -16.22 -3.37 17.73
C ASN A 275 -16.99 -3.94 18.93
N ASN A 276 -16.37 -4.86 19.71
CA ASN A 276 -16.98 -5.51 20.87
C ASN A 276 -16.33 -5.00 22.19
N GLY A 277 -16.67 -3.76 22.57
CA GLY A 277 -16.14 -3.12 23.78
C GLY A 277 -16.48 -3.85 25.07
N GLU A 278 -17.63 -4.50 25.16
CA GLU A 278 -18.07 -5.29 26.33
C GLU A 278 -17.16 -6.52 26.53
N MET A 279 -16.85 -7.23 25.46
CA MET A 279 -15.93 -8.37 25.48
C MET A 279 -14.49 -7.92 25.77
N LEU A 280 -14.08 -6.76 25.27
CA LEU A 280 -12.76 -6.20 25.53
C LEU A 280 -12.57 -5.93 27.04
N ASP A 281 -13.53 -5.26 27.68
CA ASP A 281 -13.54 -5.01 29.13
C ASP A 281 -13.51 -6.31 29.92
N TYR A 282 -14.32 -7.27 29.51
CA TYR A 282 -14.38 -8.57 30.16
C TYR A 282 -13.03 -9.31 30.10
N ILE A 283 -12.36 -9.37 28.95
CA ILE A 283 -11.06 -10.05 28.81
C ILE A 283 -9.98 -9.35 29.64
N VAL A 284 -9.93 -8.01 29.61
CA VAL A 284 -8.93 -7.24 30.37
C VAL A 284 -9.10 -7.46 31.86
N THR A 285 -10.33 -7.40 32.39
CA THR A 285 -10.61 -7.52 33.81
C THR A 285 -10.45 -8.96 34.31
N THR A 286 -10.96 -9.97 33.56
CA THR A 286 -10.91 -11.39 33.97
C THR A 286 -9.49 -11.93 33.95
N ASN A 287 -8.64 -11.47 33.03
CA ASN A 287 -7.23 -11.92 32.93
C ASN A 287 -6.26 -10.97 33.66
N GLU A 288 -6.75 -9.97 34.40
CA GLU A 288 -5.94 -8.98 35.13
C GLU A 288 -4.84 -8.35 34.25
N ILE A 289 -5.18 -7.96 32.99
CA ILE A 289 -4.22 -7.42 32.03
C ILE A 289 -3.87 -5.99 32.39
N ASP A 290 -2.59 -5.69 32.59
CA ASP A 290 -2.09 -4.33 32.81
C ASP A 290 -1.84 -3.63 31.49
N LEU A 291 -2.84 -2.88 31.00
CA LEU A 291 -2.75 -2.10 29.77
C LEU A 291 -1.65 -1.02 29.79
N THR A 292 -1.14 -0.67 30.98
CA THR A 292 -0.04 0.32 31.09
C THR A 292 1.33 -0.30 30.85
N ASP A 293 1.41 -1.62 30.71
CA ASP A 293 2.65 -2.30 30.36
C ASP A 293 3.04 -2.03 28.91
N ARG A 294 4.33 -1.86 28.65
CA ARG A 294 4.87 -1.60 27.31
C ARG A 294 4.56 -2.72 26.31
N SER A 295 4.35 -3.94 26.75
CA SER A 295 3.96 -5.07 25.89
C SER A 295 2.62 -4.86 25.21
N GLU A 296 1.74 -4.03 25.77
CA GLU A 296 0.39 -3.79 25.28
C GLU A 296 0.31 -2.57 24.31
N ALA A 297 1.44 -1.89 24.05
CA ALA A 297 1.50 -0.69 23.20
C ALA A 297 0.93 -0.90 21.78
N PHE A 298 1.01 -2.12 21.27
CA PHE A 298 0.53 -2.47 19.93
C PHE A 298 -0.99 -2.55 19.83
N LEU A 299 -1.72 -2.70 20.95
CA LEU A 299 -3.18 -2.85 20.96
C LEU A 299 -3.89 -1.62 20.39
N LEU A 300 -3.42 -0.43 20.75
CA LEU A 300 -3.99 0.82 20.24
C LEU A 300 -3.74 0.98 18.73
N GLN A 301 -2.54 0.60 18.28
CA GLN A 301 -2.23 0.61 16.85
C GLN A 301 -3.09 -0.41 16.10
N LEU A 302 -3.30 -1.58 16.68
CA LEU A 302 -4.14 -2.62 16.10
C LEU A 302 -5.59 -2.16 16.01
N ALA A 303 -6.18 -1.65 17.11
CA ALA A 303 -7.54 -1.13 17.14
C ALA A 303 -7.77 -0.01 16.12
N ALA A 304 -6.84 0.96 16.05
CA ALA A 304 -6.91 2.05 15.07
C ALA A 304 -6.75 1.56 13.62
N GLY A 305 -5.93 0.53 13.40
CA GLY A 305 -5.74 -0.11 12.09
C GLY A 305 -6.99 -0.82 11.56
N TYR A 306 -7.97 -1.07 12.43
CA TYR A 306 -9.27 -1.64 12.08
C TYR A 306 -10.43 -0.61 12.17
N ASP A 307 -10.11 0.67 12.27
CA ASP A 307 -11.09 1.74 12.42
C ASP A 307 -12.07 1.51 13.59
N ASN A 308 -11.53 0.98 14.70
CA ASN A 308 -12.33 0.57 15.84
C ASN A 308 -12.34 1.64 16.94
N TYR A 309 -13.25 2.60 16.82
CA TYR A 309 -13.39 3.70 17.76
C TYR A 309 -13.61 3.24 19.21
N GLU A 310 -14.53 2.29 19.45
CA GLU A 310 -14.88 1.85 20.81
C GLU A 310 -13.70 1.14 21.49
N ALA A 311 -12.96 0.31 20.77
CA ALA A 311 -11.75 -0.30 21.32
C ALA A 311 -10.66 0.75 21.59
N CYS A 312 -10.42 1.68 20.65
CA CYS A 312 -9.47 2.78 20.88
C CYS A 312 -9.87 3.62 22.09
N LYS A 313 -11.15 3.96 22.21
CA LYS A 313 -11.68 4.72 23.35
C LYS A 313 -11.48 3.97 24.66
N TYR A 314 -11.84 2.69 24.73
CA TYR A 314 -11.63 1.86 25.90
C TYR A 314 -10.15 1.81 26.29
N LEU A 315 -9.25 1.58 25.35
CA LEU A 315 -7.81 1.51 25.58
C LEU A 315 -7.25 2.85 26.08
N CYS A 316 -7.67 3.98 25.50
CA CYS A 316 -7.27 5.31 25.94
C CYS A 316 -7.79 5.64 27.35
N ASP A 317 -9.06 5.35 27.63
CA ASP A 317 -9.69 5.56 28.95
C ASP A 317 -8.99 4.74 30.05
N ASN A 318 -8.46 3.56 29.70
CA ASN A 318 -7.71 2.68 30.60
C ASN A 318 -6.19 2.90 30.54
N ASN A 319 -5.73 4.04 30.00
CA ASN A 319 -4.34 4.47 29.96
C ASN A 319 -3.38 3.48 29.29
N VAL A 320 -3.80 2.84 28.20
CA VAL A 320 -2.93 1.91 27.46
C VAL A 320 -1.56 2.54 27.17
N TYR A 321 -0.51 1.76 27.29
CA TYR A 321 0.84 2.26 27.02
C TYR A 321 0.95 2.75 25.57
N MET A 322 1.44 3.98 25.39
CA MET A 322 1.73 4.54 24.08
C MET A 322 3.23 4.82 23.99
N VAL A 323 3.86 4.40 22.89
CA VAL A 323 5.27 4.72 22.63
C VAL A 323 5.35 6.19 22.23
N VAL A 324 5.95 7.00 23.11
CA VAL A 324 6.34 8.38 22.81
C VAL A 324 7.87 8.40 22.87
N ASN A 325 8.53 8.83 21.80
CA ASN A 325 9.99 8.88 21.77
C ASN A 325 10.55 9.88 22.78
N ASP A 326 11.69 9.52 23.40
CA ASP A 326 12.45 10.37 24.34
C ASP A 326 12.89 11.72 23.71
N VAL A 327 12.86 11.85 22.38
CA VAL A 327 13.25 13.07 21.64
C VAL A 327 12.04 13.90 21.20
N GLY A 328 10.82 13.49 21.55
CA GLY A 328 9.59 14.19 21.14
C GLY A 328 9.26 14.04 19.65
N GLU A 329 10.00 13.22 18.91
CA GLU A 329 9.64 12.82 17.56
C GLU A 329 8.61 11.69 17.64
N ALA A 330 7.49 11.90 16.97
CA ALA A 330 6.37 10.98 16.99
C ALA A 330 6.57 9.75 16.08
N SER A 331 7.79 9.20 16.02
CA SER A 331 8.06 7.98 15.26
C SER A 331 7.32 6.80 15.88
N GLY A 332 5.99 6.76 15.75
CA GLY A 332 5.19 5.70 16.35
C GLY A 332 3.72 6.00 16.47
N LEU A 333 3.25 7.15 16.03
CA LEU A 333 1.82 7.47 16.04
C LEU A 333 1.12 6.92 14.78
N TYR A 334 1.40 5.64 14.40
CA TYR A 334 0.76 4.96 13.28
C TYR A 334 -0.76 4.96 13.38
N GLN A 335 -1.30 4.99 14.59
CA GLN A 335 -2.73 5.05 14.84
C GLN A 335 -3.38 6.34 14.31
N LEU A 336 -2.69 7.48 14.33
CA LEU A 336 -3.20 8.72 13.72
C LEU A 336 -3.27 8.59 12.19
N LYS A 337 -2.26 7.96 11.60
CA LYS A 337 -2.25 7.66 10.16
C LYS A 337 -3.41 6.76 9.76
N SER A 338 -3.69 5.72 10.55
CA SER A 338 -4.82 4.83 10.29
C SER A 338 -6.16 5.58 10.32
N ALA A 339 -6.39 6.39 11.35
CA ALA A 339 -7.62 7.19 11.44
C ALA A 339 -7.78 8.18 10.27
N ALA A 340 -6.67 8.78 9.79
CA ALA A 340 -6.69 9.64 8.62
C ALA A 340 -7.01 8.86 7.33
N LEU A 341 -6.47 7.65 7.17
CA LEU A 341 -6.76 6.79 6.01
C LEU A 341 -8.22 6.33 5.92
N TYR A 342 -8.89 6.20 7.07
CA TYR A 342 -10.31 5.83 7.14
C TYR A 342 -11.26 7.03 7.12
N ASP A 343 -10.73 8.27 7.08
CA ASP A 343 -11.51 9.51 7.18
C ASP A 343 -12.37 9.58 8.45
N ASP A 344 -11.90 8.96 9.55
CA ASP A 344 -12.60 9.02 10.84
C ASP A 344 -12.08 10.17 11.71
N LEU A 345 -12.73 11.32 11.62
CA LEU A 345 -12.40 12.51 12.40
C LEU A 345 -12.56 12.28 13.92
N GLU A 346 -13.55 11.53 14.36
CA GLU A 346 -13.80 11.29 15.79
C GLU A 346 -12.71 10.39 16.37
N LEU A 347 -12.33 9.34 15.65
CA LEU A 347 -11.20 8.50 16.01
C LEU A 347 -9.89 9.29 15.98
N PHE A 348 -9.69 10.11 14.95
CA PHE A 348 -8.50 10.95 14.84
C PHE A 348 -8.35 11.90 16.03
N LYS A 349 -9.42 12.60 16.42
CA LYS A 349 -9.42 13.49 17.59
C LYS A 349 -9.13 12.76 18.89
N LEU A 350 -9.78 11.63 19.10
CA LEU A 350 -9.56 10.79 20.28
C LEU A 350 -8.07 10.43 20.43
N LEU A 351 -7.46 9.94 19.34
CA LEU A 351 -6.06 9.52 19.34
C LEU A 351 -5.09 10.70 19.42
N TYR A 352 -5.42 11.84 18.81
CA TYR A 352 -4.65 13.08 18.88
C TYR A 352 -4.61 13.62 20.31
N ASP A 353 -5.76 13.71 20.96
CA ASP A 353 -5.88 14.18 22.34
C ASP A 353 -5.15 13.25 23.31
N TYR A 354 -5.30 11.95 23.10
CA TYR A 354 -4.60 10.94 23.90
C TYR A 354 -3.08 11.05 23.74
N ALA A 355 -2.57 11.16 22.51
CA ALA A 355 -1.16 11.34 22.23
C ALA A 355 -0.59 12.59 22.92
N ASN A 356 -1.28 13.72 22.81
CA ASN A 356 -0.90 14.97 23.49
C ASN A 356 -0.89 14.81 25.03
N SER A 357 -1.89 14.11 25.60
CA SER A 357 -1.96 13.85 27.05
C SER A 357 -0.77 13.00 27.55
N ARG A 358 -0.17 12.19 26.68
CA ARG A 358 1.01 11.35 26.95
C ARG A 358 2.33 12.07 26.66
N GLY A 359 2.28 13.34 26.22
CA GLY A 359 3.45 14.18 25.96
C GLY A 359 4.05 14.01 24.56
N ALA A 360 3.30 13.44 23.60
CA ALA A 360 3.70 13.43 22.21
C ALA A 360 3.84 14.87 21.68
N ARG A 361 4.82 15.09 20.82
CA ARG A 361 4.95 16.33 20.05
C ARG A 361 4.66 16.02 18.60
N ILE A 362 3.51 16.46 18.14
CA ILE A 362 3.14 16.38 16.73
C ILE A 362 3.72 17.63 16.06
N THR A 363 4.69 17.46 15.17
CA THR A 363 5.38 18.55 14.46
C THR A 363 4.93 18.62 13.00
N GLU A 364 5.27 19.70 12.30
CA GLU A 364 5.03 19.83 10.85
C GLU A 364 5.76 18.72 10.07
N GLU A 365 6.98 18.36 10.50
CA GLU A 365 7.73 17.24 9.91
C GLU A 365 7.00 15.90 10.10
N TYR A 366 6.44 15.67 11.30
CA TYR A 366 5.65 14.46 11.55
C TYR A 366 4.42 14.41 10.64
N LEU A 367 3.70 15.53 10.46
CA LEU A 367 2.56 15.58 9.55
C LEU A 367 2.98 15.22 8.12
N SER A 368 4.12 15.74 7.66
CA SER A 368 4.66 15.41 6.34
C SER A 368 5.06 13.93 6.21
N GLU A 369 5.91 13.44 7.09
CA GLU A 369 6.53 12.11 6.98
C GLU A 369 5.56 10.97 7.30
N SER A 370 4.66 11.19 8.25
CA SER A 370 3.80 10.12 8.77
C SER A 370 2.36 10.20 8.29
N LEU A 371 1.81 11.39 8.10
CA LEU A 371 0.43 11.60 7.68
C LEU A 371 0.30 12.08 6.24
N GLY A 372 1.36 12.66 5.62
CA GLY A 372 1.26 13.35 4.33
C GLY A 372 0.54 12.56 3.24
N THR A 373 0.81 11.25 3.13
CA THR A 373 0.13 10.36 2.17
C THR A 373 -1.30 9.99 2.55
N SER A 374 -1.74 10.34 3.76
CA SER A 374 -3.09 10.03 4.29
C SER A 374 -3.97 11.28 4.36
N LEU A 375 -3.40 12.47 4.18
CA LEU A 375 -4.13 13.73 4.17
C LEU A 375 -4.47 14.11 2.73
N SER A 376 -5.76 14.06 2.40
CA SER A 376 -6.30 14.41 1.09
C SER A 376 -7.57 15.26 1.25
N TYR A 377 -8.09 15.76 0.13
CA TYR A 377 -9.36 16.49 0.14
C TYR A 377 -10.52 15.64 0.65
N ASP A 378 -10.46 14.33 0.48
CA ASP A 378 -11.50 13.41 0.95
C ASP A 378 -11.61 13.43 2.49
N ASN A 379 -10.49 13.68 3.20
CA ASN A 379 -10.48 13.85 4.66
C ASN A 379 -10.25 15.31 5.10
N LYS A 380 -10.90 16.23 4.42
CA LYS A 380 -10.82 17.67 4.67
C LYS A 380 -11.14 18.05 6.12
N ASP A 381 -12.06 17.35 6.77
CA ASP A 381 -12.44 17.63 8.15
C ASP A 381 -11.26 17.40 9.13
N ILE A 382 -10.37 16.43 8.84
CA ILE A 382 -9.13 16.22 9.59
C ILE A 382 -8.12 17.33 9.32
N ILE A 383 -8.00 17.77 8.05
CA ILE A 383 -7.13 18.91 7.68
C ILE A 383 -7.62 20.18 8.36
N ASP A 384 -8.92 20.48 8.35
CA ASP A 384 -9.51 21.64 9.02
C ASP A 384 -9.30 21.59 10.54
N PHE A 385 -9.43 20.42 11.16
CA PHE A 385 -9.14 20.20 12.56
C PHE A 385 -7.67 20.53 12.88
N LEU A 386 -6.72 19.98 12.13
CA LEU A 386 -5.28 20.24 12.32
C LEU A 386 -4.94 21.72 12.10
N SER A 387 -5.56 22.35 11.10
CA SER A 387 -5.41 23.79 10.87
C SER A 387 -5.92 24.62 12.06
N ALA A 388 -7.04 24.22 12.67
CA ALA A 388 -7.55 24.87 13.89
C ALA A 388 -6.62 24.69 15.10
N GLU A 389 -5.88 23.58 15.17
CA GLU A 389 -4.82 23.35 16.17
C GLU A 389 -3.53 24.15 15.88
N GLY A 390 -3.44 24.84 14.73
CA GLY A 390 -2.37 25.78 14.39
C GLY A 390 -1.32 25.22 13.42
N TYR A 391 -1.55 24.07 12.81
CA TYR A 391 -0.67 23.54 11.75
C TYR A 391 -0.88 24.27 10.43
N THR A 392 0.21 24.50 9.70
CA THR A 392 0.22 25.25 8.43
C THR A 392 0.53 24.35 7.24
N PHE A 393 0.80 23.07 7.47
CA PHE A 393 1.17 22.09 6.44
C PHE A 393 2.42 22.50 5.64
N SER A 394 3.30 23.33 6.24
CA SER A 394 4.46 23.90 5.55
C SER A 394 5.45 22.84 5.04
N ALA A 395 5.58 21.73 5.76
CA ALA A 395 6.49 20.64 5.41
C ALA A 395 5.84 19.54 4.56
N ILE A 396 4.52 19.62 4.28
CA ILE A 396 3.83 18.52 3.59
C ILE A 396 4.35 18.35 2.16
N ASP A 397 4.69 17.10 1.81
CA ASP A 397 5.07 16.73 0.44
C ASP A 397 3.81 16.54 -0.40
N ILE A 398 3.70 17.31 -1.48
CA ILE A 398 2.55 17.30 -2.38
C ILE A 398 2.75 16.46 -3.64
N SER A 399 3.84 15.68 -3.74
CA SER A 399 4.16 14.89 -4.93
C SER A 399 3.09 13.85 -5.28
N ASN A 400 2.38 13.33 -4.27
CA ASN A 400 1.32 12.33 -4.40
C ASN A 400 -0.07 12.88 -4.05
N SER A 401 -0.23 14.21 -3.99
CA SER A 401 -1.51 14.84 -3.72
C SER A 401 -2.29 15.08 -5.01
N ASP A 402 -3.61 15.16 -4.91
CA ASP A 402 -4.45 15.73 -5.97
C ASP A 402 -4.56 17.26 -5.85
N LEU A 403 -5.05 17.91 -6.91
CA LEU A 403 -5.14 19.37 -6.95
C LEU A 403 -6.06 19.95 -5.88
N GLU A 404 -7.12 19.28 -5.51
CA GLU A 404 -8.07 19.76 -4.49
C GLU A 404 -7.44 19.70 -3.11
N SER A 405 -6.65 18.66 -2.82
CA SER A 405 -5.84 18.55 -1.60
C SER A 405 -4.80 19.67 -1.50
N VAL A 406 -4.08 19.96 -2.59
CA VAL A 406 -3.11 21.06 -2.66
C VAL A 406 -3.78 22.41 -2.36
N LYS A 407 -4.96 22.68 -2.93
CA LYS A 407 -5.74 23.88 -2.63
C LYS A 407 -6.19 23.94 -1.17
N CYS A 408 -6.59 22.80 -0.61
CA CYS A 408 -6.99 22.71 0.78
C CYS A 408 -5.83 23.07 1.74
N PHE A 409 -4.61 22.58 1.47
CA PHE A 409 -3.43 22.96 2.23
C PHE A 409 -3.12 24.47 2.14
N GLU A 410 -3.29 25.08 0.96
CA GLU A 410 -3.14 26.54 0.82
C GLU A 410 -4.18 27.30 1.66
N GLU A 411 -5.45 26.90 1.62
CA GLU A 411 -6.52 27.48 2.44
C GLU A 411 -6.21 27.41 3.94
N CYS A 412 -5.51 26.34 4.35
CA CYS A 412 -5.07 26.13 5.72
C CYS A 412 -3.75 26.84 6.07
N GLY A 413 -3.14 27.57 5.13
CA GLY A 413 -2.00 28.41 5.40
C GLY A 413 -0.66 27.95 4.81
N LYS A 414 -0.62 26.83 4.06
CA LYS A 414 0.60 26.43 3.34
C LYS A 414 0.99 27.50 2.33
N VAL A 415 2.26 27.91 2.40
CA VAL A 415 2.89 28.79 1.42
C VAL A 415 3.81 27.94 0.56
N PHE A 416 3.50 27.86 -0.71
CA PHE A 416 4.29 27.06 -1.64
C PHE A 416 5.62 27.71 -1.98
N ASP A 417 6.65 26.90 -2.07
CA ASP A 417 8.01 27.28 -2.46
C ASP A 417 8.53 26.45 -3.64
N GLY A 418 9.79 26.65 -4.00
CA GLY A 418 10.41 25.94 -5.12
C GLY A 418 10.55 24.44 -4.90
N THR A 419 10.62 23.96 -3.65
CA THR A 419 10.65 22.53 -3.32
C THR A 419 9.31 21.89 -3.66
N ASP A 420 8.20 22.57 -3.35
CA ASP A 420 6.86 22.11 -3.72
C ASP A 420 6.72 21.97 -5.24
N LEU A 421 7.27 22.90 -6.01
CA LEU A 421 7.26 22.79 -7.47
C LEU A 421 8.09 21.61 -7.97
N ILE A 422 9.26 21.35 -7.39
CA ILE A 422 10.09 20.18 -7.73
C ILE A 422 9.33 18.89 -7.42
N ASN A 423 8.68 18.82 -6.26
CA ASN A 423 7.88 17.68 -5.82
C ASN A 423 6.66 17.44 -6.73
N ALA A 424 5.94 18.50 -7.10
CA ALA A 424 4.82 18.42 -8.03
C ALA A 424 5.26 17.93 -9.44
N VAL A 425 6.42 18.39 -9.90
CA VAL A 425 7.02 17.92 -11.17
C VAL A 425 7.39 16.44 -11.08
N ALA A 426 7.94 16.00 -9.96
CA ALA A 426 8.27 14.59 -9.71
C ALA A 426 7.02 13.72 -9.67
N GLY A 427 5.94 14.20 -9.04
CA GLY A 427 4.63 13.53 -8.99
C GLY A 427 3.91 13.48 -10.34
N GLY A 428 4.29 14.33 -11.28
CA GLY A 428 3.82 14.25 -12.66
C GLY A 428 2.38 14.75 -12.88
N ASP A 429 1.78 15.50 -11.94
CA ASP A 429 0.46 16.09 -12.12
C ASP A 429 0.57 17.46 -12.81
N VAL A 430 0.02 17.56 -14.03
CA VAL A 430 0.09 18.75 -14.87
C VAL A 430 -0.69 19.92 -14.27
N ASP A 431 -1.82 19.63 -13.63
CA ASP A 431 -2.70 20.67 -13.08
C ASP A 431 -2.10 21.28 -11.81
N ILE A 432 -1.45 20.47 -10.97
CA ILE A 432 -0.72 20.95 -9.78
C ILE A 432 0.49 21.80 -10.21
N VAL A 433 1.30 21.32 -11.15
CA VAL A 433 2.44 22.09 -11.68
C VAL A 433 1.99 23.43 -12.23
N LYS A 434 0.92 23.45 -13.03
CA LYS A 434 0.33 24.69 -13.56
C LYS A 434 -0.16 25.62 -12.44
N TYR A 435 -0.86 25.05 -11.45
CA TYR A 435 -1.36 25.80 -10.30
C TYR A 435 -0.23 26.52 -9.54
N LEU A 436 0.88 25.82 -9.27
CA LEU A 436 2.04 26.40 -8.57
C LEU A 436 2.73 27.49 -9.41
N LEU A 437 2.87 27.28 -10.71
CA LEU A 437 3.42 28.30 -11.62
C LEU A 437 2.53 29.55 -11.70
N ASP A 438 1.20 29.39 -11.71
CA ASP A 438 0.24 30.52 -11.66
C ASP A 438 0.34 31.29 -10.32
N LYS A 439 0.84 30.67 -9.24
CA LYS A 439 1.16 31.32 -7.95
C LYS A 439 2.54 32.00 -7.94
N ASN A 440 3.27 31.98 -9.04
CA ASN A 440 4.63 32.52 -9.19
C ASN A 440 5.66 31.85 -8.29
N VAL A 441 5.53 30.57 -8.05
CA VAL A 441 6.58 29.77 -7.40
C VAL A 441 7.83 29.79 -8.31
N ASP A 442 9.03 29.84 -7.69
CA ASP A 442 10.28 29.98 -8.45
C ASP A 442 10.57 28.75 -9.30
N VAL A 443 10.45 28.92 -10.63
CA VAL A 443 10.69 27.88 -11.63
C VAL A 443 12.17 27.47 -11.72
N ASN A 444 13.10 28.27 -11.16
CA ASN A 444 14.54 28.03 -11.13
C ASN A 444 15.04 27.65 -9.72
N ALA A 445 14.14 27.27 -8.84
CA ALA A 445 14.50 26.81 -7.52
C ALA A 445 15.48 25.62 -7.59
N VAL A 446 16.36 25.55 -6.59
CA VAL A 446 17.32 24.47 -6.43
C VAL A 446 16.97 23.71 -5.15
N GLY A 447 16.58 22.47 -5.30
CA GLY A 447 16.26 21.56 -4.22
C GLY A 447 17.45 20.71 -3.78
N GLU A 448 17.16 19.60 -3.10
CA GLU A 448 18.16 18.64 -2.70
C GLU A 448 18.88 18.03 -3.91
N ASN A 449 20.16 17.67 -3.72
CA ASN A 449 21.03 17.11 -4.76
C ASN A 449 21.13 17.98 -6.04
N GLU A 450 21.00 19.31 -5.89
CA GLU A 450 21.02 20.26 -7.01
C GLU A 450 19.89 20.03 -8.03
N SER A 451 18.80 19.35 -7.65
CA SER A 451 17.63 19.18 -8.49
C SER A 451 16.94 20.52 -8.77
N THR A 452 16.44 20.71 -9.99
CA THR A 452 15.63 21.86 -10.38
C THR A 452 14.34 21.37 -11.03
N PRO A 453 13.26 22.19 -11.07
CA PRO A 453 12.06 21.82 -11.80
C PRO A 453 12.35 21.34 -13.23
N LEU A 454 13.27 21.99 -13.94
CA LEU A 454 13.65 21.58 -15.29
C LEU A 454 14.35 20.24 -15.33
N SER A 455 15.34 19.99 -14.43
CA SER A 455 16.07 18.70 -14.41
C SER A 455 15.15 17.55 -14.02
N THR A 456 14.21 17.77 -13.12
CA THR A 456 13.20 16.80 -12.70
C THR A 456 12.22 16.49 -13.84
N ALA A 457 11.83 17.50 -14.64
CA ALA A 457 10.90 17.33 -15.76
C ALA A 457 11.49 16.60 -16.97
N LEU A 458 12.82 16.40 -17.06
CA LEU A 458 13.48 15.84 -18.25
C LEU A 458 12.89 14.51 -18.71
N SER A 459 12.73 13.58 -17.78
CA SER A 459 12.20 12.23 -18.05
C SER A 459 10.70 12.11 -17.77
N GLY A 460 10.06 13.24 -17.39
CA GLY A 460 8.63 13.32 -17.09
C GLY A 460 7.76 13.59 -18.31
N LYS A 461 6.50 13.92 -18.03
CA LYS A 461 5.50 14.23 -19.05
C LYS A 461 5.90 15.45 -19.88
N TYR A 462 5.68 15.37 -21.20
CA TYR A 462 6.01 16.46 -22.15
C TYR A 462 5.34 17.79 -21.78
N GLU A 463 4.08 17.73 -21.34
CA GLU A 463 3.30 18.90 -20.97
C GLU A 463 3.94 19.64 -19.78
N ILE A 464 4.46 18.92 -18.81
CA ILE A 464 5.15 19.49 -17.64
C ILE A 464 6.46 20.14 -18.07
N LEU A 465 7.31 19.45 -18.83
CA LEU A 465 8.56 20.01 -19.33
C LEU A 465 8.28 21.29 -20.14
N LYS A 466 7.24 21.28 -20.97
CA LYS A 466 6.82 22.44 -21.74
C LYS A 466 6.40 23.61 -20.84
N LEU A 467 5.56 23.35 -19.82
CA LEU A 467 5.14 24.37 -18.85
C LEU A 467 6.34 25.00 -18.13
N ILE A 468 7.28 24.19 -17.67
CA ILE A 468 8.50 24.64 -16.97
C ILE A 468 9.33 25.57 -17.88
N ILE A 469 9.56 25.18 -19.14
CA ILE A 469 10.31 26.00 -20.11
C ILE A 469 9.54 27.30 -20.46
N GLU A 470 8.23 27.22 -20.71
CA GLU A 470 7.40 28.40 -21.06
C GLU A 470 7.32 29.41 -19.91
N ASN A 471 7.49 28.98 -18.65
CA ASN A 471 7.53 29.83 -17.47
C ASN A 471 8.96 30.36 -17.14
N GLY A 472 9.93 30.13 -18.02
CA GLY A 472 11.22 30.80 -17.96
C GLY A 472 12.28 30.00 -17.17
N ALA A 473 12.22 28.69 -17.21
CA ALA A 473 13.29 27.86 -16.64
C ALA A 473 14.62 28.11 -17.38
N ASP A 474 15.68 28.29 -16.62
CA ASP A 474 17.06 28.37 -17.12
C ASP A 474 17.50 27.01 -17.67
N ILE A 475 17.91 26.99 -18.95
CA ILE A 475 18.39 25.76 -19.60
C ILE A 475 19.90 25.65 -19.42
N PRO A 476 20.42 24.72 -18.58
CA PRO A 476 21.86 24.56 -18.38
C PRO A 476 22.57 24.13 -19.66
N GLU A 477 23.83 24.58 -19.85
CA GLU A 477 24.61 24.23 -21.04
C GLU A 477 24.75 22.73 -21.28
N ASN A 478 24.80 21.92 -20.22
CA ASN A 478 24.97 20.46 -20.27
C ASN A 478 23.68 19.67 -20.15
N ILE A 479 22.51 20.30 -20.25
CA ILE A 479 21.19 19.64 -20.05
C ILE A 479 21.01 18.42 -20.96
N LEU A 480 21.52 18.47 -22.19
CA LEU A 480 21.40 17.39 -23.17
C LEU A 480 22.29 16.18 -22.87
N GLU A 481 23.31 16.32 -22.02
CA GLU A 481 24.05 15.18 -21.47
C GLU A 481 23.15 14.35 -20.55
N ASN A 482 22.36 15.01 -19.71
CA ASN A 482 21.46 14.35 -18.76
C ASN A 482 20.16 13.84 -19.43
N ALA A 483 19.88 14.28 -20.65
CA ALA A 483 18.65 13.96 -21.37
C ALA A 483 18.66 12.58 -22.06
N VAL A 484 19.66 11.73 -21.83
CA VAL A 484 19.74 10.37 -22.41
C VAL A 484 18.56 9.47 -22.02
N TYR A 485 17.91 9.77 -20.89
CA TYR A 485 16.75 9.02 -20.38
C TYR A 485 15.41 9.73 -20.70
N ALA A 486 15.47 10.87 -21.37
CA ALA A 486 14.27 11.59 -21.75
C ALA A 486 13.64 11.07 -23.05
N SER A 487 12.36 11.35 -23.26
CA SER A 487 11.67 11.05 -24.50
C SER A 487 12.28 11.84 -25.68
N LYS A 488 12.21 11.32 -26.91
CA LYS A 488 12.65 12.06 -28.13
C LYS A 488 11.95 13.41 -28.26
N LYS A 489 10.66 13.45 -27.85
CA LYS A 489 9.82 14.65 -27.87
C LYS A 489 10.32 15.69 -26.86
N ASN A 490 10.70 15.28 -25.64
CA ASN A 490 11.28 16.16 -24.62
C ASN A 490 12.64 16.72 -25.07
N VAL A 491 13.51 15.88 -25.60
CA VAL A 491 14.82 16.31 -26.12
C VAL A 491 14.68 17.30 -27.28
N LYS A 492 13.73 17.03 -28.19
CA LYS A 492 13.43 17.96 -29.28
C LYS A 492 12.96 19.30 -28.74
N LEU A 493 12.07 19.34 -27.76
CA LEU A 493 11.60 20.56 -27.13
C LEU A 493 12.76 21.37 -26.53
N LEU A 494 13.70 20.71 -25.83
CA LEU A 494 14.88 21.36 -25.26
C LEU A 494 15.76 22.00 -26.36
N ILE A 495 16.02 21.28 -27.46
CA ILE A 495 16.77 21.77 -28.59
C ILE A 495 16.07 22.99 -29.23
N ASP A 496 14.76 22.91 -29.49
CA ASP A 496 13.93 23.97 -30.06
C ASP A 496 13.88 25.21 -29.13
N SER A 497 14.05 24.97 -27.81
CA SER A 497 14.10 26.03 -26.77
C SER A 497 15.53 26.58 -26.52
N GLY A 498 16.53 26.13 -27.28
CA GLY A 498 17.86 26.72 -27.27
C GLY A 498 18.91 25.94 -26.45
N ALA A 499 18.63 24.70 -26.12
CA ALA A 499 19.65 23.84 -25.46
C ALA A 499 20.88 23.69 -26.36
N LYS A 500 22.08 23.74 -25.77
CA LYS A 500 23.36 23.70 -26.47
C LYS A 500 23.64 22.29 -27.01
N THR A 501 23.80 22.21 -28.34
CA THR A 501 24.02 20.94 -29.06
C THR A 501 25.48 20.67 -29.42
N ASP A 502 26.39 21.64 -29.26
CA ASP A 502 27.82 21.55 -29.63
C ASP A 502 28.69 21.04 -28.47
N LEU A 503 28.12 20.18 -27.62
CA LEU A 503 28.84 19.58 -26.47
C LEU A 503 29.94 18.65 -26.91
N LYS A 504 31.02 18.61 -26.12
CA LYS A 504 32.20 17.77 -26.35
C LYS A 504 32.48 16.90 -25.14
N PHE A 505 32.88 15.66 -25.40
CA PHE A 505 33.13 14.64 -24.37
C PHE A 505 34.49 14.02 -24.63
N ASP A 506 35.33 13.95 -23.60
CA ASP A 506 36.64 13.26 -23.63
C ASP A 506 36.52 11.75 -23.35
N LYS A 507 35.35 11.30 -22.91
CA LYS A 507 35.01 9.89 -22.64
C LYS A 507 33.56 9.59 -22.95
N ILE A 508 33.31 8.41 -23.50
CA ILE A 508 31.94 7.84 -23.65
C ILE A 508 31.90 6.42 -23.13
N LYS A 509 30.71 6.00 -22.64
CA LYS A 509 30.43 4.62 -22.20
C LYS A 509 30.36 3.70 -23.43
N ALA A 510 31.12 2.59 -23.43
CA ALA A 510 31.02 1.59 -24.48
C ALA A 510 29.91 0.58 -24.16
N LYS A 511 29.43 -0.17 -25.19
CA LYS A 511 28.39 -1.20 -25.04
C LYS A 511 28.73 -2.31 -24.02
N ASP A 512 30.00 -2.52 -23.75
CA ASP A 512 30.49 -3.49 -22.75
C ASP A 512 30.62 -2.89 -21.34
N GLY A 513 30.11 -1.65 -21.13
CA GLY A 513 30.18 -0.93 -19.87
C GLY A 513 31.54 -0.24 -19.60
N SER A 514 32.56 -0.46 -20.44
CA SER A 514 33.87 0.23 -20.32
C SER A 514 33.78 1.67 -20.83
N PHE A 515 34.74 2.53 -20.40
CA PHE A 515 34.84 3.89 -20.92
C PHE A 515 35.90 3.97 -22.00
N LYS A 516 35.57 4.58 -23.14
CA LYS A 516 36.50 4.90 -24.22
C LYS A 516 36.86 6.37 -24.18
N SER A 517 38.14 6.69 -24.15
CA SER A 517 38.63 8.05 -24.22
C SER A 517 38.82 8.49 -25.68
N GLY A 518 38.44 9.72 -26.00
CA GLY A 518 38.51 10.29 -27.35
C GLY A 518 37.97 11.72 -27.37
N ASP A 519 37.79 12.28 -28.56
CA ASP A 519 37.08 13.55 -28.79
C ASP A 519 35.73 13.20 -29.45
N TYR A 520 34.69 13.23 -28.65
CA TYR A 520 33.35 12.82 -29.04
C TYR A 520 32.40 14.01 -29.01
N ASP A 521 31.43 14.04 -29.90
CA ASP A 521 30.34 15.01 -29.87
C ASP A 521 29.08 14.43 -29.19
N LEU A 522 28.05 15.25 -29.05
CA LEU A 522 26.77 14.83 -28.42
C LEU A 522 26.11 13.67 -29.18
N LYS A 523 26.25 13.62 -30.49
CA LYS A 523 25.72 12.53 -31.32
C LYS A 523 26.40 11.20 -31.00
N ASP A 524 27.75 11.21 -30.85
CA ASP A 524 28.52 10.04 -30.45
C ASP A 524 28.17 9.59 -29.03
N TYR A 525 27.99 10.58 -28.14
CA TYR A 525 27.59 10.34 -26.76
C TYR A 525 26.23 9.62 -26.70
N TRP A 526 25.18 10.15 -27.36
CA TRP A 526 23.87 9.51 -27.36
C TRP A 526 23.87 8.12 -28.00
N LYS A 527 24.61 7.89 -29.08
CA LYS A 527 24.78 6.57 -29.68
C LYS A 527 25.46 5.58 -28.75
N ALA A 528 26.39 6.03 -27.92
CA ALA A 528 27.05 5.19 -26.93
C ALA A 528 26.08 4.70 -25.86
N TYR A 529 25.02 5.48 -25.57
CA TYR A 529 23.89 5.10 -24.70
C TYR A 529 22.75 4.37 -25.43
N GLY A 530 22.96 3.99 -26.71
CA GLY A 530 21.92 3.29 -27.50
C GLY A 530 20.79 4.18 -27.98
N ARG A 531 20.92 5.53 -27.85
CA ARG A 531 19.93 6.52 -28.23
C ARG A 531 20.16 7.04 -29.65
N ASP A 532 20.11 6.11 -30.64
CA ASP A 532 20.21 6.46 -32.08
C ASP A 532 19.07 7.39 -32.50
N ASP A 533 17.88 7.27 -31.88
CA ASP A 533 16.71 8.12 -32.07
C ASP A 533 16.99 9.59 -31.74
N LEU A 534 17.71 9.87 -30.64
CA LEU A 534 18.12 11.23 -30.26
C LEU A 534 19.22 11.74 -31.19
N ALA A 535 20.15 10.88 -31.59
CA ALA A 535 21.23 11.26 -32.49
C ALA A 535 20.74 11.71 -33.88
N GLU A 536 19.51 11.37 -34.28
CA GLU A 536 18.86 11.84 -35.50
C GLU A 536 18.34 13.29 -35.40
N LEU A 537 18.21 13.85 -34.17
CA LEU A 537 17.75 15.22 -33.94
C LEU A 537 18.84 16.27 -34.24
N LEU A 538 20.12 15.84 -34.32
CA LEU A 538 21.30 16.62 -34.62
C LEU A 538 21.74 16.39 -36.08
#